data_0329b980f77f81c2b677b33820c8d362
#
_entry.id   0329b980f77f81c2b677b33820c8d362
#
_cell.length_a   1.000
_cell.length_b   1.000
_cell.length_c   1.000
_cell.angle_alpha   90.00
_cell.angle_beta   90.00
_cell.angle_gamma   90.00
#
_symmetry.space_group_name_H-M   'P 1'
#
loop_
_entity.id
_entity.type
_entity.pdbx_description
1 polymer ?
#
loop_
_entity_poly.entity_id
_entity_poly.type
_entity_poly.pdbx_seq_one_letter_code
_entity_poly.pdbx_strand_id
1 'polypeptide(L)'
;MSALFTPIKLRGLNLANRIMVAPMCQYSSVDGEANDWHFTHINSLALSGAAIFCIEATAVEASGRITPGCLGLYNDATEAALKPILASVRKRSKAAVMIQLAHAGRKASSHTPWDGGQLIPLAEGGWRAEGPSAIPHKESETPPLAFDAAGLKRVREAFVAGAKRADRLGIDAIEVHSAHGYLLHQFLSPIANRRTDQYGGSLANRMRFPLEVFDAVRAAFPQPKPVGLRVSCTDWVEGGWDLAQTIQFAHELKARGVDWIDASSGGVSPLQKIPLGPGYQVPFAQAIREATGLPTIAVGLITEAKQAEEIVASGKADMVALARAMLYDPRWGWHAAAELGGEVSAPPQYWRSQPSTQKALFGATTFGTR
;
A
#
# COMPACT_ATOMS: atom_id res chain seq x y z
N MET A 1 0.24 29.12 5.64
CA MET A 1 0.79 27.86 6.25
C MET A 1 0.41 26.74 5.31
N SER A 2 1.36 25.88 4.95
CA SER A 2 1.11 24.80 3.99
C SER A 2 0.15 23.76 4.57
N ALA A 3 -0.89 23.39 3.83
CA ALA A 3 -1.83 22.35 4.23
C ALA A 3 -1.17 20.96 4.27
N LEU A 4 -0.25 20.70 3.33
CA LEU A 4 0.50 19.44 3.23
C LEU A 4 1.32 19.16 4.50
N PHE A 5 1.84 20.20 5.15
CA PHE A 5 2.64 20.10 6.37
C PHE A 5 1.83 20.34 7.66
N THR A 6 0.51 20.20 7.60
CA THR A 6 -0.33 20.16 8.81
C THR A 6 -0.48 18.73 9.34
N PRO A 7 -0.59 18.55 10.66
CA PRO A 7 -0.77 17.21 11.21
C PRO A 7 -2.13 16.61 10.84
N ILE A 8 -2.20 15.28 10.84
CA ILE A 8 -3.43 14.52 10.71
C ILE A 8 -3.44 13.36 11.71
N LYS A 9 -4.61 13.04 12.23
CA LYS A 9 -4.79 11.90 13.12
C LYS A 9 -5.60 10.80 12.42
N LEU A 10 -5.03 9.61 12.33
CA LEU A 10 -5.71 8.41 11.86
C LEU A 10 -5.89 7.47 13.06
N ARG A 11 -7.12 7.33 13.55
CA ARG A 11 -7.46 6.61 14.80
C ARG A 11 -6.60 7.09 16.00
N GLY A 12 -5.67 6.25 16.48
CA GLY A 12 -4.74 6.60 17.56
C GLY A 12 -3.38 7.14 17.09
N LEU A 13 -3.11 7.12 15.79
CA LEU A 13 -1.83 7.52 15.20
C LEU A 13 -1.86 9.00 14.78
N ASN A 14 -0.93 9.79 15.34
CA ASN A 14 -0.73 11.19 14.96
C ASN A 14 0.42 11.26 13.95
N LEU A 15 0.15 11.84 12.79
CA LEU A 15 1.11 12.06 11.71
C LEU A 15 1.45 13.55 11.61
N ALA A 16 2.73 13.90 11.52
CA ALA A 16 3.20 15.28 11.54
C ALA A 16 2.87 16.07 10.26
N ASN A 17 2.67 15.37 9.14
CA ASN A 17 2.28 15.94 7.86
C ASN A 17 1.40 14.96 7.09
N ARG A 18 0.99 15.32 5.89
CA ARG A 18 0.05 14.57 5.06
C ARG A 18 0.72 13.83 3.89
N ILE A 19 2.01 13.48 4.07
CA ILE A 19 2.80 12.79 3.04
C ILE A 19 3.03 11.35 3.48
N MET A 20 2.74 10.43 2.58
CA MET A 20 3.01 9.00 2.70
C MET A 20 4.02 8.56 1.64
N VAL A 21 5.01 7.78 2.02
CA VAL A 21 5.75 6.96 1.04
C VAL A 21 4.89 5.76 0.69
N ALA A 22 4.45 5.66 -0.57
CA ALA A 22 3.62 4.56 -1.05
C ALA A 22 4.38 3.22 -1.00
N PRO A 23 3.67 2.09 -0.84
CA PRO A 23 4.28 0.76 -0.93
C PRO A 23 4.78 0.49 -2.35
N MET A 24 6.04 0.04 -2.47
CA MET A 24 6.72 -0.21 -3.74
C MET A 24 7.51 -1.50 -3.67
N CYS A 25 7.07 -2.53 -4.39
CA CYS A 25 7.73 -3.83 -4.43
C CYS A 25 9.17 -3.72 -4.92
N GLN A 26 10.10 -4.32 -4.19
CA GLN A 26 11.52 -4.30 -4.49
C GLN A 26 12.00 -5.56 -5.18
N TYR A 27 11.24 -6.65 -5.08
CA TYR A 27 11.54 -7.94 -5.71
C TYR A 27 12.95 -8.46 -5.38
N SER A 28 13.43 -8.21 -4.17
CA SER A 28 14.82 -8.45 -3.76
C SER A 28 14.95 -9.37 -2.55
N SER A 29 13.84 -9.92 -2.04
CA SER A 29 13.87 -10.87 -0.93
C SER A 29 14.35 -12.26 -1.37
N VAL A 30 14.82 -13.04 -0.41
CA VAL A 30 15.10 -14.47 -0.59
C VAL A 30 14.12 -15.23 0.31
N ASP A 31 13.31 -16.10 -0.28
CA ASP A 31 12.26 -16.86 0.43
C ASP A 31 11.29 -15.98 1.27
N GLY A 32 11.09 -14.75 0.84
CA GLY A 32 10.27 -13.76 1.54
C GLY A 32 10.98 -13.02 2.66
N GLU A 33 12.24 -13.34 2.95
CA GLU A 33 13.03 -12.70 4.00
C GLU A 33 13.66 -11.39 3.51
N ALA A 34 13.52 -10.34 4.30
CA ALA A 34 14.19 -9.06 4.07
C ALA A 34 15.72 -9.21 4.24
N ASN A 35 16.49 -8.46 3.46
CA ASN A 35 17.95 -8.50 3.44
C ASN A 35 18.57 -7.10 3.47
N ASP A 36 19.84 -6.97 3.10
CA ASP A 36 20.60 -5.71 3.06
C ASP A 36 20.02 -4.67 2.08
N TRP A 37 19.41 -5.12 0.95
CA TRP A 37 18.68 -4.21 0.07
C TRP A 37 17.52 -3.54 0.80
N HIS A 38 16.69 -4.33 1.49
CA HIS A 38 15.57 -3.80 2.28
C HIS A 38 16.05 -2.90 3.42
N PHE A 39 17.20 -3.23 4.05
CA PHE A 39 17.80 -2.37 5.05
C PHE A 39 18.13 -0.98 4.45
N THR A 40 18.80 -0.95 3.29
CA THR A 40 19.17 0.30 2.62
C THR A 40 17.92 1.08 2.16
N HIS A 41 17.01 0.42 1.46
CA HIS A 41 15.80 1.03 0.89
C HIS A 41 14.88 1.62 1.97
N ILE A 42 14.52 0.82 2.97
CA ILE A 42 13.60 1.22 4.03
C ILE A 42 14.20 2.35 4.87
N ASN A 43 15.48 2.27 5.28
CA ASN A 43 16.12 3.33 6.04
C ASN A 43 16.26 4.62 5.23
N SER A 44 16.54 4.54 3.93
CA SER A 44 16.61 5.73 3.07
C SER A 44 15.28 6.47 3.01
N LEU A 45 14.18 5.75 2.73
CA LEU A 45 12.86 6.34 2.57
C LEU A 45 12.21 6.74 3.91
N ALA A 46 12.53 6.07 5.00
CA ALA A 46 12.11 6.50 6.33
C ALA A 46 12.66 7.88 6.74
N LEU A 47 13.69 8.37 6.06
CA LEU A 47 14.29 9.71 6.24
C LEU A 47 13.82 10.72 5.18
N SER A 48 12.78 10.42 4.40
CA SER A 48 12.30 11.27 3.30
C SER A 48 11.63 12.58 3.74
N GLY A 49 11.25 12.71 5.01
CA GLY A 49 10.40 13.79 5.50
C GLY A 49 8.90 13.49 5.46
N ALA A 50 8.48 12.37 4.88
CA ALA A 50 7.11 11.89 4.97
C ALA A 50 6.75 11.50 6.42
N ALA A 51 5.51 11.71 6.82
CA ALA A 51 5.05 11.36 8.16
C ALA A 51 4.85 9.85 8.35
N ILE A 52 4.61 9.11 7.24
CA ILE A 52 4.43 7.67 7.25
C ILE A 52 5.12 7.04 6.04
N PHE A 53 5.78 5.91 6.28
CA PHE A 53 6.40 5.06 5.27
C PHE A 53 5.66 3.72 5.22
N CYS A 54 5.23 3.30 4.04
CA CYS A 54 4.61 2.00 3.84
C CYS A 54 5.61 1.00 3.25
N ILE A 55 5.86 -0.09 3.99
CA ILE A 55 6.61 -1.24 3.48
C ILE A 55 5.81 -1.86 2.32
N GLU A 56 6.52 -2.31 1.30
CA GLU A 56 5.98 -2.91 0.08
C GLU A 56 4.90 -3.98 0.33
N ALA A 57 4.16 -4.33 -0.72
CA ALA A 57 3.22 -5.44 -0.69
C ALA A 57 3.90 -6.70 -0.15
N THR A 58 3.54 -7.06 1.06
CA THR A 58 4.14 -8.13 1.85
C THR A 58 3.21 -9.34 1.87
N ALA A 59 3.66 -10.44 1.29
CA ALA A 59 2.84 -11.63 1.13
C ALA A 59 2.50 -12.28 2.47
N VAL A 60 1.22 -12.60 2.67
CA VAL A 60 0.72 -13.25 3.89
C VAL A 60 0.89 -14.78 3.88
N GLU A 61 1.20 -15.35 2.71
CA GLU A 61 1.64 -16.75 2.54
C GLU A 61 2.61 -16.86 1.36
N ALA A 62 3.43 -17.90 1.32
CA ALA A 62 4.48 -18.06 0.32
C ALA A 62 3.93 -18.10 -1.12
N SER A 63 2.79 -18.80 -1.33
CA SER A 63 2.10 -18.88 -2.62
C SER A 63 1.46 -17.56 -3.05
N GLY A 64 1.26 -16.63 -2.11
CA GLY A 64 0.72 -15.29 -2.35
C GLY A 64 1.74 -14.26 -2.83
N ARG A 65 3.01 -14.59 -2.99
CA ARG A 65 4.04 -13.70 -3.54
C ARG A 65 3.79 -13.42 -5.02
N ILE A 66 4.03 -12.19 -5.46
CA ILE A 66 3.96 -11.83 -6.88
C ILE A 66 5.10 -12.52 -7.63
N THR A 67 6.32 -12.39 -7.11
CA THR A 67 7.55 -13.01 -7.65
C THR A 67 8.27 -13.79 -6.55
N PRO A 68 9.22 -14.67 -6.88
CA PRO A 68 10.08 -15.31 -5.87
C PRO A 68 10.79 -14.30 -4.94
N GLY A 69 11.09 -13.10 -5.47
CA GLY A 69 11.76 -12.01 -4.74
C GLY A 69 10.84 -11.09 -3.91
N CYS A 70 9.55 -11.38 -3.78
CA CYS A 70 8.66 -10.55 -2.97
C CYS A 70 8.81 -10.81 -1.47
N LEU A 71 8.73 -9.71 -0.70
CA LEU A 71 8.74 -9.77 0.77
C LEU A 71 7.55 -10.56 1.30
N GLY A 72 7.75 -11.28 2.39
CA GLY A 72 6.73 -12.04 3.09
C GLY A 72 6.67 -11.71 4.58
N LEU A 73 5.52 -12.05 5.20
CA LEU A 73 5.33 -11.99 6.64
C LEU A 73 4.51 -13.22 7.12
N TYR A 74 4.89 -14.40 6.65
CA TYR A 74 4.09 -15.60 6.79
C TYR A 74 4.71 -16.67 7.71
N ASN A 75 5.96 -16.51 8.16
CA ASN A 75 6.64 -17.39 9.08
C ASN A 75 7.58 -16.63 10.03
N ASP A 76 8.22 -17.32 10.95
CA ASP A 76 9.09 -16.71 11.96
C ASP A 76 10.39 -16.16 11.35
N ALA A 77 10.89 -16.78 10.28
CA ALA A 77 12.10 -16.29 9.58
C ALA A 77 11.84 -14.95 8.90
N THR A 78 10.72 -14.82 8.16
CA THR A 78 10.35 -13.55 7.52
C THR A 78 10.08 -12.44 8.55
N GLU A 79 9.50 -12.76 9.71
CA GLU A 79 9.32 -11.80 10.80
C GLU A 79 10.68 -11.39 11.40
N ALA A 80 11.56 -12.35 11.68
CA ALA A 80 12.87 -12.10 12.25
C ALA A 80 13.76 -11.24 11.35
N ALA A 81 13.69 -11.43 10.03
CA ALA A 81 14.46 -10.68 9.05
C ALA A 81 14.11 -9.17 9.02
N LEU A 82 12.85 -8.80 9.25
CA LEU A 82 12.42 -7.39 9.32
C LEU A 82 12.84 -6.69 10.63
N LYS A 83 12.99 -7.43 11.71
CA LYS A 83 13.21 -6.87 13.04
C LYS A 83 14.42 -5.91 13.15
N PRO A 84 15.64 -6.26 12.67
CA PRO A 84 16.79 -5.36 12.74
C PRO A 84 16.62 -4.10 11.87
N ILE A 85 15.92 -4.21 10.74
CA ILE A 85 15.62 -3.09 9.84
C ILE A 85 14.72 -2.06 10.56
N LEU A 86 13.63 -2.54 11.15
CA LEU A 86 12.71 -1.69 11.91
C LEU A 86 13.36 -1.06 13.14
N ALA A 87 14.20 -1.80 13.84
CA ALA A 87 15.00 -1.26 14.94
C ALA A 87 15.93 -0.12 14.50
N SER A 88 16.50 -0.23 13.30
CA SER A 88 17.32 0.84 12.70
C SER A 88 16.49 2.07 12.36
N VAL A 89 15.31 1.91 11.75
CA VAL A 89 14.37 3.01 11.44
C VAL A 89 13.99 3.75 12.71
N ARG A 90 13.55 3.04 13.75
CA ARG A 90 13.12 3.65 15.03
C ARG A 90 14.19 4.51 15.72
N LYS A 91 15.47 4.20 15.51
CA LYS A 91 16.58 4.99 16.04
C LYS A 91 16.82 6.31 15.31
N ARG A 92 16.40 6.43 14.05
CA ARG A 92 16.85 7.51 13.15
C ARG A 92 15.71 8.31 12.54
N SER A 93 14.51 7.77 12.50
CA SER A 93 13.33 8.40 11.89
C SER A 93 12.20 8.56 12.89
N LYS A 94 11.44 9.64 12.72
CA LYS A 94 10.15 9.87 13.41
C LYS A 94 8.96 9.46 12.56
N ALA A 95 9.19 9.01 11.31
CA ALA A 95 8.12 8.52 10.46
C ALA A 95 7.46 7.28 11.07
N ALA A 96 6.14 7.25 11.04
CA ALA A 96 5.39 6.05 11.34
C ALA A 96 5.68 4.98 10.29
N VAL A 97 5.68 3.71 10.69
CA VAL A 97 5.90 2.58 9.79
C VAL A 97 4.59 1.82 9.58
N MET A 98 4.17 1.76 8.35
CA MET A 98 3.04 0.95 7.89
C MET A 98 3.53 -0.25 7.10
N ILE A 99 2.76 -1.32 7.05
CA ILE A 99 3.01 -2.46 6.18
C ILE A 99 1.77 -2.76 5.34
N GLN A 100 1.97 -3.04 4.04
CA GLN A 100 0.89 -3.46 3.17
C GLN A 100 0.80 -4.99 3.14
N LEU A 101 -0.25 -5.57 3.74
CA LEU A 101 -0.50 -7.00 3.68
C LEU A 101 -1.20 -7.36 2.36
N ALA A 102 -0.65 -8.35 1.66
CA ALA A 102 -1.04 -8.67 0.30
C ALA A 102 -1.08 -10.17 0.00
N HIS A 103 -1.82 -10.53 -1.05
CA HIS A 103 -1.77 -11.82 -1.70
C HIS A 103 -1.97 -11.60 -3.21
N ALA A 104 -1.05 -12.09 -4.03
CA ALA A 104 -1.06 -11.81 -5.47
C ALA A 104 -2.21 -12.47 -6.24
N GLY A 105 -2.81 -13.52 -5.69
CA GLY A 105 -3.87 -14.24 -6.38
C GLY A 105 -3.37 -14.83 -7.69
N ARG A 106 -4.15 -14.70 -8.77
CA ARG A 106 -3.82 -15.22 -10.10
C ARG A 106 -2.58 -14.58 -10.75
N LYS A 107 -2.06 -13.49 -10.17
CA LYS A 107 -0.83 -12.82 -10.61
C LYS A 107 0.40 -13.26 -9.83
N ALA A 108 0.29 -14.28 -8.98
CA ALA A 108 1.41 -14.90 -8.29
C ALA A 108 2.31 -15.67 -9.28
N SER A 109 3.52 -16.03 -8.81
CA SER A 109 4.48 -16.82 -9.59
C SER A 109 4.92 -16.14 -10.90
N SER A 110 5.15 -14.84 -10.86
CA SER A 110 5.58 -14.06 -12.02
C SER A 110 7.06 -13.72 -11.96
N HIS A 111 7.67 -13.52 -13.12
CA HIS A 111 8.97 -12.86 -13.22
C HIS A 111 8.90 -11.42 -12.74
N THR A 112 10.04 -10.83 -12.43
CA THR A 112 10.11 -9.42 -12.08
C THR A 112 9.73 -8.54 -13.29
N PRO A 113 9.28 -7.28 -13.07
CA PRO A 113 8.90 -6.42 -14.20
C PRO A 113 10.02 -6.17 -15.21
N TRP A 114 11.27 -6.12 -14.77
CA TRP A 114 12.43 -5.94 -15.65
C TRP A 114 12.83 -7.21 -16.39
N ASP A 115 12.35 -8.39 -15.94
CA ASP A 115 12.50 -9.68 -16.63
C ASP A 115 11.23 -10.05 -17.43
N GLY A 116 10.36 -9.06 -17.70
CA GLY A 116 9.16 -9.20 -18.53
C GLY A 116 7.86 -9.41 -17.78
N GLY A 117 7.87 -9.79 -16.50
CA GLY A 117 6.67 -9.88 -15.64
C GLY A 117 5.66 -10.98 -15.99
N GLN A 118 6.03 -11.92 -16.88
CA GLN A 118 5.17 -13.06 -17.26
C GLN A 118 5.15 -14.13 -16.18
N LEU A 119 4.13 -15.02 -16.25
CA LEU A 119 4.04 -16.17 -15.36
C LEU A 119 5.27 -17.08 -15.51
N ILE A 120 5.86 -17.52 -14.40
CA ILE A 120 6.97 -18.46 -14.36
C ILE A 120 6.40 -19.87 -14.59
N PRO A 121 6.87 -20.63 -15.60
CA PRO A 121 6.48 -22.00 -15.79
C PRO A 121 6.80 -22.89 -14.59
N LEU A 122 5.95 -23.88 -14.31
CA LEU A 122 6.21 -24.82 -13.20
C LEU A 122 7.55 -25.55 -13.35
N ALA A 123 7.95 -25.88 -14.58
CA ALA A 123 9.24 -26.52 -14.88
C ALA A 123 10.46 -25.62 -14.59
N GLU A 124 10.25 -24.30 -14.46
CA GLU A 124 11.29 -23.31 -14.20
C GLU A 124 11.27 -22.81 -12.74
N GLY A 125 10.59 -23.55 -11.83
CA GLY A 125 10.52 -23.21 -10.42
C GLY A 125 9.35 -22.29 -10.05
N GLY A 126 8.42 -22.05 -10.97
CA GLY A 126 7.15 -21.41 -10.68
C GLY A 126 6.25 -22.27 -9.80
N TRP A 127 5.20 -21.66 -9.24
CA TRP A 127 4.17 -22.39 -8.49
C TRP A 127 2.79 -22.11 -9.05
N ARG A 128 1.84 -22.97 -8.72
CA ARG A 128 0.47 -22.81 -9.17
C ARG A 128 -0.19 -21.63 -8.46
N ALA A 129 -0.58 -20.62 -9.22
CA ALA A 129 -1.35 -19.51 -8.71
C ALA A 129 -2.76 -19.93 -8.29
N GLU A 130 -3.35 -19.22 -7.35
CA GLU A 130 -4.72 -19.40 -6.88
C GLU A 130 -5.50 -18.10 -7.03
N GLY A 131 -6.82 -18.18 -7.22
CA GLY A 131 -7.68 -17.00 -7.37
C GLY A 131 -9.15 -17.31 -7.14
N PRO A 132 -10.04 -16.31 -7.28
CA PRO A 132 -11.48 -16.55 -7.10
C PRO A 132 -12.06 -17.51 -8.15
N SER A 133 -11.50 -17.55 -9.34
CA SER A 133 -11.93 -18.36 -10.47
C SER A 133 -10.74 -18.84 -11.29
N ALA A 134 -10.88 -19.94 -12.02
CA ALA A 134 -9.86 -20.49 -12.92
C ALA A 134 -9.74 -19.64 -14.23
N ILE A 135 -9.55 -18.34 -14.08
CA ILE A 135 -9.41 -17.38 -15.20
C ILE A 135 -7.99 -16.79 -15.13
N PRO A 136 -7.13 -17.02 -16.15
CA PRO A 136 -5.78 -16.48 -16.15
C PRO A 136 -5.77 -14.95 -16.27
N HIS A 137 -4.66 -14.31 -15.94
CA HIS A 137 -4.52 -12.87 -16.14
C HIS A 137 -4.37 -12.52 -17.62
N LYS A 138 -3.58 -13.30 -18.36
CA LYS A 138 -3.49 -13.27 -19.83
C LYS A 138 -3.97 -14.62 -20.37
N GLU A 139 -4.65 -14.61 -21.51
CA GLU A 139 -5.20 -15.83 -22.13
C GLU A 139 -4.15 -16.93 -22.40
N SER A 140 -2.90 -16.52 -22.64
CA SER A 140 -1.78 -17.44 -22.88
C SER A 140 -1.22 -18.09 -21.62
N GLU A 141 -1.64 -17.63 -20.43
CA GLU A 141 -1.12 -18.13 -19.14
C GLU A 141 -1.92 -19.34 -18.66
N THR A 142 -1.26 -20.20 -17.87
CA THR A 142 -1.92 -21.30 -17.17
C THR A 142 -2.98 -20.76 -16.20
N PRO A 143 -4.25 -21.20 -16.30
CA PRO A 143 -5.29 -20.76 -15.38
C PRO A 143 -4.94 -21.07 -13.90
N PRO A 144 -5.22 -20.15 -12.97
CA PRO A 144 -5.05 -20.40 -11.56
C PRO A 144 -6.02 -21.47 -11.06
N LEU A 145 -5.75 -22.04 -9.89
CA LEU A 145 -6.72 -22.84 -9.17
C LEU A 145 -7.79 -21.93 -8.56
N ALA A 146 -9.06 -22.27 -8.74
CA ALA A 146 -10.13 -21.58 -8.03
C ALA A 146 -10.13 -21.98 -6.55
N PHE A 147 -10.17 -21.01 -5.64
CA PHE A 147 -10.27 -21.29 -4.20
C PHE A 147 -11.56 -22.06 -3.89
N ASP A 148 -11.42 -23.11 -3.11
CA ASP A 148 -12.51 -23.74 -2.38
C ASP A 148 -12.70 -23.07 -0.99
N ALA A 149 -13.63 -23.56 -0.19
CA ALA A 149 -13.90 -23.03 1.15
C ALA A 149 -12.69 -23.14 2.09
N ALA A 150 -11.89 -24.20 1.96
CA ALA A 150 -10.68 -24.40 2.76
C ALA A 150 -9.58 -23.40 2.38
N GLY A 151 -9.39 -23.16 1.08
CA GLY A 151 -8.47 -22.16 0.56
C GLY A 151 -8.84 -20.73 1.00
N LEU A 152 -10.12 -20.37 0.96
CA LEU A 152 -10.59 -19.05 1.45
C LEU A 152 -10.32 -18.89 2.96
N LYS A 153 -10.60 -19.93 3.75
CA LYS A 153 -10.30 -19.94 5.18
C LYS A 153 -8.80 -19.77 5.43
N ARG A 154 -7.95 -20.54 4.75
CA ARG A 154 -6.48 -20.49 4.86
C ARG A 154 -5.96 -19.09 4.60
N VAL A 155 -6.38 -18.45 3.49
CA VAL A 155 -5.93 -17.10 3.15
C VAL A 155 -6.37 -16.08 4.19
N ARG A 156 -7.61 -16.13 4.67
CA ARG A 156 -8.07 -15.23 5.73
C ARG A 156 -7.26 -15.41 7.02
N GLU A 157 -6.96 -16.65 7.41
CA GLU A 157 -6.11 -16.94 8.56
C GLU A 157 -4.67 -16.46 8.36
N ALA A 158 -4.14 -16.51 7.13
CA ALA A 158 -2.84 -15.97 6.79
C ALA A 158 -2.78 -14.44 6.95
N PHE A 159 -3.82 -13.69 6.54
CA PHE A 159 -3.91 -12.27 6.81
C PHE A 159 -3.96 -11.95 8.32
N VAL A 160 -4.67 -12.75 9.10
CA VAL A 160 -4.70 -12.62 10.57
C VAL A 160 -3.31 -12.86 11.16
N ALA A 161 -2.61 -13.90 10.71
CA ALA A 161 -1.25 -14.20 11.15
C ALA A 161 -0.28 -13.06 10.80
N GLY A 162 -0.36 -12.52 9.57
CA GLY A 162 0.41 -11.36 9.12
C GLY A 162 0.15 -10.12 9.98
N ALA A 163 -1.11 -9.83 10.32
CA ALA A 163 -1.46 -8.71 11.20
C ALA A 163 -0.89 -8.85 12.61
N LYS A 164 -0.94 -10.05 13.19
CA LYS A 164 -0.33 -10.33 14.50
C LYS A 164 1.20 -10.21 14.48
N ARG A 165 1.86 -10.65 13.40
CA ARG A 165 3.30 -10.49 13.20
C ARG A 165 3.68 -9.01 13.07
N ALA A 166 2.90 -8.24 12.30
CA ALA A 166 3.08 -6.79 12.17
C ALA A 166 3.00 -6.08 13.53
N ASP A 167 2.07 -6.47 14.40
CA ASP A 167 1.98 -5.93 15.75
C ASP A 167 3.21 -6.26 16.61
N ARG A 168 3.68 -7.52 16.59
CA ARG A 168 4.91 -7.94 17.32
C ARG A 168 6.17 -7.20 16.84
N LEU A 169 6.22 -6.83 15.58
CA LEU A 169 7.28 -6.02 14.98
C LEU A 169 7.18 -4.53 15.34
N GLY A 170 6.14 -4.12 16.05
CA GLY A 170 5.92 -2.73 16.40
C GLY A 170 5.48 -1.84 15.23
N ILE A 171 4.89 -2.42 14.19
CA ILE A 171 4.29 -1.68 13.08
C ILE A 171 3.15 -0.78 13.60
N ASP A 172 3.07 0.46 13.10
CA ASP A 172 2.13 1.47 13.58
C ASP A 172 0.77 1.39 12.89
N ALA A 173 0.74 0.94 11.63
CA ALA A 173 -0.47 0.86 10.80
C ALA A 173 -0.41 -0.31 9.81
N ILE A 174 -1.56 -0.84 9.44
CA ILE A 174 -1.68 -1.83 8.35
C ILE A 174 -2.49 -1.24 7.21
N GLU A 175 -2.05 -1.48 5.98
CA GLU A 175 -2.83 -1.30 4.78
C GLU A 175 -3.16 -2.67 4.17
N VAL A 176 -4.44 -2.97 4.01
CA VAL A 176 -4.89 -4.19 3.32
C VAL A 176 -4.88 -3.93 1.81
N HIS A 177 -4.16 -4.75 1.06
CA HIS A 177 -4.05 -4.58 -0.38
C HIS A 177 -5.24 -5.18 -1.14
N SER A 178 -6.16 -4.34 -1.59
CA SER A 178 -7.35 -4.71 -2.36
C SER A 178 -7.38 -4.05 -3.75
N ALA A 179 -6.19 -3.89 -4.37
CA ALA A 179 -6.00 -3.17 -5.62
C ALA A 179 -5.15 -3.93 -6.63
N HIS A 180 -4.92 -3.33 -7.80
CA HIS A 180 -3.94 -3.68 -8.83
C HIS A 180 -4.09 -5.10 -9.41
N GLY A 181 -5.31 -5.66 -9.37
CA GLY A 181 -5.57 -7.00 -9.88
C GLY A 181 -4.99 -8.12 -9.02
N TYR A 182 -4.64 -7.85 -7.76
CA TYR A 182 -4.27 -8.86 -6.79
C TYR A 182 -5.51 -9.49 -6.13
N LEU A 183 -5.33 -10.43 -5.23
CA LEU A 183 -6.38 -11.35 -4.82
C LEU A 183 -7.70 -10.67 -4.41
N LEU A 184 -7.66 -9.70 -3.49
CA LEU A 184 -8.89 -9.07 -3.01
C LEU A 184 -9.58 -8.25 -4.10
N HIS A 185 -8.81 -7.59 -4.98
CA HIS A 185 -9.35 -6.93 -6.16
C HIS A 185 -9.96 -7.94 -7.15
N GLN A 186 -9.34 -9.12 -7.31
CA GLN A 186 -9.90 -10.16 -8.17
C GLN A 186 -11.29 -10.64 -7.70
N PHE A 187 -11.54 -10.64 -6.38
CA PHE A 187 -12.88 -10.92 -5.85
C PHE A 187 -13.88 -9.81 -6.19
N LEU A 188 -13.48 -8.55 -6.10
CA LEU A 188 -14.33 -7.39 -6.39
C LEU A 188 -14.71 -7.32 -7.87
N SER A 189 -13.76 -7.58 -8.77
CA SER A 189 -13.94 -7.40 -10.20
C SER A 189 -14.71 -8.55 -10.86
N PRO A 190 -15.81 -8.26 -11.59
CA PRO A 190 -16.55 -9.30 -12.32
C PRO A 190 -15.75 -9.89 -13.49
N ILE A 191 -14.67 -9.25 -13.92
CA ILE A 191 -13.76 -9.77 -14.96
C ILE A 191 -12.97 -10.98 -14.44
N ALA A 192 -12.55 -10.94 -13.18
CA ALA A 192 -11.72 -11.98 -12.56
C ALA A 192 -12.52 -12.96 -11.70
N ASN A 193 -13.73 -12.57 -11.25
CA ASN A 193 -14.59 -13.36 -10.39
C ASN A 193 -15.84 -13.83 -11.14
N ARG A 194 -15.85 -15.10 -11.53
CA ARG A 194 -16.99 -15.80 -12.18
C ARG A 194 -17.58 -16.88 -11.26
N ARG A 195 -17.42 -16.73 -9.94
CA ARG A 195 -18.00 -17.66 -8.97
C ARG A 195 -19.52 -17.59 -8.99
N THR A 196 -20.15 -18.72 -8.71
CA THR A 196 -21.61 -18.88 -8.61
C THR A 196 -22.08 -19.12 -7.18
N ASP A 197 -21.15 -19.14 -6.22
CA ASP A 197 -21.42 -19.25 -4.79
C ASP A 197 -21.61 -17.86 -4.13
N GLN A 198 -21.64 -17.84 -2.81
CA GLN A 198 -21.81 -16.61 -2.01
C GLN A 198 -20.67 -15.57 -2.16
N TYR A 199 -19.61 -15.86 -2.88
CA TYR A 199 -18.47 -14.97 -3.11
C TYR A 199 -18.40 -14.42 -4.54
N GLY A 200 -19.43 -14.67 -5.37
CA GLY A 200 -19.46 -14.21 -6.76
C GLY A 200 -20.84 -13.77 -7.22
N GLY A 201 -20.92 -13.28 -8.48
CA GLY A 201 -22.15 -12.77 -9.07
C GLY A 201 -22.51 -11.35 -8.59
N SER A 202 -23.40 -11.19 -7.64
CA SER A 202 -23.86 -9.88 -7.16
C SER A 202 -22.72 -9.06 -6.52
N LEU A 203 -22.88 -7.73 -6.52
CA LEU A 203 -21.90 -6.84 -5.89
C LEU A 203 -21.66 -7.22 -4.41
N ALA A 204 -22.72 -7.47 -3.66
CA ALA A 204 -22.62 -7.87 -2.25
C ALA A 204 -21.79 -9.15 -2.06
N ASN A 205 -21.98 -10.14 -2.94
CA ASN A 205 -21.20 -11.37 -2.91
C ASN A 205 -19.73 -11.15 -3.28
N ARG A 206 -19.45 -10.34 -4.29
CA ARG A 206 -18.07 -10.02 -4.69
C ARG A 206 -17.30 -9.25 -3.62
N MET A 207 -17.97 -8.39 -2.85
CA MET A 207 -17.38 -7.66 -1.72
C MET A 207 -17.18 -8.54 -0.48
N ARG A 208 -17.88 -9.67 -0.34
CA ARG A 208 -17.92 -10.49 0.87
C ARG A 208 -16.53 -10.92 1.34
N PHE A 209 -15.74 -11.57 0.50
CA PHE A 209 -14.43 -12.06 0.91
C PHE A 209 -13.44 -10.93 1.27
N PRO A 210 -13.30 -9.85 0.48
CA PRO A 210 -12.51 -8.68 0.89
C PRO A 210 -12.95 -8.07 2.23
N LEU A 211 -14.25 -8.00 2.49
CA LEU A 211 -14.75 -7.50 3.77
C LEU A 211 -14.46 -8.45 4.93
N GLU A 212 -14.62 -9.76 4.75
CA GLU A 212 -14.25 -10.78 5.76
C GLU A 212 -12.75 -10.72 6.10
N VAL A 213 -11.89 -10.51 5.10
CA VAL A 213 -10.44 -10.33 5.32
C VAL A 213 -10.16 -9.04 6.09
N PHE A 214 -10.81 -7.93 5.71
CA PHE A 214 -10.68 -6.66 6.43
C PHE A 214 -11.12 -6.80 7.90
N ASP A 215 -12.28 -7.36 8.15
CA ASP A 215 -12.82 -7.58 9.51
C ASP A 215 -11.85 -8.43 10.35
N ALA A 216 -11.29 -9.49 9.76
CA ALA A 216 -10.34 -10.38 10.43
C ALA A 216 -9.01 -9.68 10.75
N VAL A 217 -8.47 -8.87 9.84
CA VAL A 217 -7.27 -8.05 10.07
C VAL A 217 -7.54 -7.00 11.14
N ARG A 218 -8.67 -6.27 11.06
CA ARG A 218 -9.04 -5.26 12.05
C ARG A 218 -9.19 -5.85 13.45
N ALA A 219 -9.79 -7.03 13.57
CA ALA A 219 -9.95 -7.72 14.84
C ALA A 219 -8.60 -8.24 15.41
N ALA A 220 -7.67 -8.60 14.54
CA ALA A 220 -6.36 -9.15 14.95
C ALA A 220 -5.32 -8.07 15.28
N PHE A 221 -5.48 -6.83 14.78
CA PHE A 221 -4.56 -5.73 15.02
C PHE A 221 -5.06 -4.84 16.15
N PRO A 222 -4.20 -4.31 17.06
CA PRO A 222 -4.63 -3.57 18.24
C PRO A 222 -5.54 -2.38 17.92
N GLN A 223 -6.59 -2.19 18.72
CA GLN A 223 -7.61 -1.16 18.49
C GLN A 223 -7.08 0.27 18.34
N PRO A 224 -6.06 0.74 19.08
CA PRO A 224 -5.53 2.09 18.89
C PRO A 224 -4.76 2.28 17.57
N LYS A 225 -4.29 1.19 16.96
CA LYS A 225 -3.52 1.24 15.72
C LYS A 225 -4.47 1.24 14.50
N PRO A 226 -4.29 2.15 13.53
CA PRO A 226 -5.17 2.24 12.38
C PRO A 226 -4.95 1.11 11.37
N VAL A 227 -6.05 0.75 10.68
CA VAL A 227 -6.07 -0.17 9.54
C VAL A 227 -6.81 0.50 8.39
N GLY A 228 -6.11 0.70 7.29
CA GLY A 228 -6.67 1.20 6.05
C GLY A 228 -6.70 0.15 4.96
N LEU A 229 -7.19 0.55 3.80
CA LEU A 229 -7.30 -0.33 2.65
C LEU A 229 -6.96 0.42 1.36
N ARG A 230 -6.14 -0.20 0.51
CA ARG A 230 -5.89 0.29 -0.84
C ARG A 230 -6.80 -0.40 -1.82
N VAL A 231 -7.52 0.37 -2.64
CA VAL A 231 -8.47 -0.16 -3.62
C VAL A 231 -8.17 0.36 -5.03
N SER A 232 -8.34 -0.48 -6.05
CA SER A 232 -8.48 0.01 -7.42
C SER A 232 -9.90 0.48 -7.63
N CYS A 233 -10.08 1.78 -7.88
CA CYS A 233 -11.39 2.40 -8.00
C CYS A 233 -12.09 2.11 -9.33
N THR A 234 -11.34 1.63 -10.32
CA THR A 234 -11.87 1.18 -11.62
C THR A 234 -10.90 0.22 -12.27
N ASP A 235 -11.43 -0.70 -13.07
CA ASP A 235 -10.65 -1.63 -13.89
C ASP A 235 -10.16 -1.00 -15.20
N TRP A 236 -10.71 0.15 -15.59
CA TRP A 236 -10.49 0.76 -16.91
C TRP A 236 -10.88 -0.15 -18.08
N VAL A 237 -11.84 -1.05 -17.86
CA VAL A 237 -12.38 -1.99 -18.82
C VAL A 237 -13.89 -2.02 -18.68
N GLU A 238 -14.60 -2.02 -19.81
CA GLU A 238 -16.07 -2.10 -19.83
C GLU A 238 -16.55 -3.39 -19.14
N GLY A 239 -17.60 -3.27 -18.35
CA GLY A 239 -18.17 -4.38 -17.58
C GLY A 239 -17.31 -4.84 -16.39
N GLY A 240 -16.25 -4.10 -16.06
CA GLY A 240 -15.39 -4.34 -14.91
C GLY A 240 -15.90 -3.70 -13.62
N TRP A 241 -14.99 -3.61 -12.65
CA TRP A 241 -15.17 -2.85 -11.42
C TRP A 241 -15.09 -1.34 -11.73
N ASP A 242 -15.92 -0.53 -11.10
CA ASP A 242 -16.04 0.91 -11.33
C ASP A 242 -16.12 1.73 -10.03
N LEU A 243 -16.09 3.06 -10.18
CA LEU A 243 -16.13 3.99 -9.05
C LEU A 243 -17.44 3.89 -8.24
N ALA A 244 -18.58 3.63 -8.88
CA ALA A 244 -19.84 3.53 -8.17
C ALA A 244 -19.85 2.31 -7.24
N GLN A 245 -19.35 1.18 -7.70
CA GLN A 245 -19.15 -0.02 -6.89
C GLN A 245 -18.10 0.20 -5.78
N THR A 246 -17.03 0.95 -6.08
CA THR A 246 -16.01 1.33 -5.09
C THR A 246 -16.59 2.16 -3.96
N ILE A 247 -17.45 3.12 -4.26
CA ILE A 247 -18.13 3.95 -3.24
C ILE A 247 -19.03 3.07 -2.34
N GLN A 248 -19.76 2.10 -2.91
CA GLN A 248 -20.55 1.16 -2.11
C GLN A 248 -19.65 0.31 -1.20
N PHE A 249 -18.51 -0.18 -1.72
CA PHE A 249 -17.52 -0.91 -0.94
C PHE A 249 -16.92 -0.05 0.19
N ALA A 250 -16.65 1.23 -0.09
CA ALA A 250 -16.15 2.18 0.91
C ALA A 250 -17.17 2.45 2.04
N HIS A 251 -18.46 2.50 1.74
CA HIS A 251 -19.52 2.57 2.77
C HIS A 251 -19.53 1.34 3.67
N GLU A 252 -19.39 0.13 3.09
CA GLU A 252 -19.30 -1.12 3.84
C GLU A 252 -18.05 -1.16 4.73
N LEU A 253 -16.91 -0.69 4.22
CA LEU A 253 -15.67 -0.58 4.99
C LEU A 253 -15.78 0.45 6.12
N LYS A 254 -16.44 1.59 5.88
CA LYS A 254 -16.71 2.60 6.91
C LYS A 254 -17.50 2.01 8.07
N ALA A 255 -18.56 1.26 7.78
CA ALA A 255 -19.37 0.59 8.81
C ALA A 255 -18.55 -0.41 9.64
N ARG A 256 -17.44 -0.93 9.10
CA ARG A 256 -16.50 -1.87 9.76
C ARG A 256 -15.31 -1.17 10.42
N GLY A 257 -15.26 0.15 10.35
CA GLY A 257 -14.24 0.95 11.04
C GLY A 257 -12.90 1.02 10.33
N VAL A 258 -12.89 1.06 8.98
CA VAL A 258 -11.70 1.42 8.22
C VAL A 258 -11.27 2.85 8.56
N ASP A 259 -9.95 3.08 8.62
CA ASP A 259 -9.40 4.38 9.03
C ASP A 259 -9.07 5.29 7.85
N TRP A 260 -8.79 4.75 6.66
CA TRP A 260 -8.62 5.48 5.40
C TRP A 260 -8.81 4.56 4.21
N ILE A 261 -9.02 5.18 3.05
CA ILE A 261 -8.96 4.54 1.73
C ILE A 261 -7.84 5.16 0.92
N ASP A 262 -6.87 4.35 0.46
CA ASP A 262 -5.87 4.73 -0.55
C ASP A 262 -6.45 4.42 -1.95
N ALA A 263 -6.76 5.48 -2.70
CA ALA A 263 -7.50 5.40 -3.95
C ALA A 263 -6.57 5.27 -5.16
N SER A 264 -6.42 4.04 -5.65
CA SER A 264 -5.66 3.69 -6.85
C SER A 264 -6.57 3.24 -7.99
N SER A 265 -6.03 2.60 -9.04
CA SER A 265 -6.84 2.07 -10.16
C SER A 265 -6.12 1.01 -10.98
N GLY A 266 -6.90 0.21 -11.72
CA GLY A 266 -6.41 -0.73 -12.72
C GLY A 266 -5.71 -1.98 -12.17
N GLY A 267 -5.04 -2.69 -13.05
CA GLY A 267 -4.20 -3.85 -12.75
C GLY A 267 -4.88 -5.22 -12.89
N VAL A 268 -6.21 -5.29 -13.03
CA VAL A 268 -6.93 -6.57 -13.08
C VAL A 268 -6.93 -7.19 -14.48
N SER A 269 -6.83 -6.39 -15.53
CA SER A 269 -6.88 -6.86 -16.91
C SER A 269 -5.78 -6.23 -17.76
N PRO A 270 -5.14 -6.97 -18.67
CA PRO A 270 -4.21 -6.41 -19.64
C PRO A 270 -4.92 -5.52 -20.69
N LEU A 271 -6.24 -5.59 -20.80
CA LEU A 271 -7.05 -4.79 -21.75
C LEU A 271 -7.37 -3.38 -21.21
N GLN A 272 -6.92 -3.04 -20.00
CA GLN A 272 -7.13 -1.73 -19.39
C GLN A 272 -6.59 -0.57 -20.25
N LYS A 273 -7.35 0.52 -20.34
CA LYS A 273 -6.96 1.74 -21.05
C LYS A 273 -6.92 2.90 -20.06
N ILE A 274 -5.76 3.09 -19.43
CA ILE A 274 -5.58 4.08 -18.38
C ILE A 274 -5.23 5.44 -19.00
N PRO A 275 -6.00 6.51 -18.76
CA PRO A 275 -5.67 7.87 -19.21
C PRO A 275 -4.59 8.45 -18.29
N LEU A 276 -3.32 8.09 -18.53
CA LEU A 276 -2.20 8.54 -17.71
C LEU A 276 -1.99 10.05 -17.80
N GLY A 277 -1.82 10.71 -16.65
CA GLY A 277 -1.51 12.13 -16.53
C GLY A 277 -1.28 12.51 -15.06
N PRO A 278 -0.71 13.69 -14.78
CA PRO A 278 -0.49 14.16 -13.41
C PRO A 278 -1.78 14.14 -12.59
N GLY A 279 -1.79 13.39 -11.48
CA GLY A 279 -2.94 13.31 -10.59
C GLY A 279 -4.16 12.56 -11.14
N TYR A 280 -4.02 11.71 -12.16
CA TYR A 280 -5.14 11.04 -12.84
C TYR A 280 -6.06 10.21 -11.94
N GLN A 281 -5.61 9.83 -10.75
CA GLN A 281 -6.40 9.09 -9.76
C GLN A 281 -6.98 9.98 -8.64
N VAL A 282 -6.59 11.25 -8.56
CA VAL A 282 -7.07 12.19 -7.52
C VAL A 282 -8.60 12.29 -7.49
N PRO A 283 -9.33 12.31 -8.64
CA PRO A 283 -10.79 12.33 -8.62
C PRO A 283 -11.44 11.16 -7.89
N PHE A 284 -10.78 10.00 -7.82
CA PHE A 284 -11.30 8.85 -7.08
C PHE A 284 -11.24 9.07 -5.57
N ALA A 285 -10.11 9.58 -5.07
CA ALA A 285 -9.96 9.93 -3.66
C ALA A 285 -10.99 10.97 -3.25
N GLN A 286 -11.19 12.00 -4.07
CA GLN A 286 -12.19 13.04 -3.86
C GLN A 286 -13.60 12.47 -3.80
N ALA A 287 -14.01 11.66 -4.78
CA ALA A 287 -15.36 11.09 -4.83
C ALA A 287 -15.66 10.18 -3.64
N ILE A 288 -14.71 9.35 -3.21
CA ILE A 288 -14.85 8.49 -2.02
C ILE A 288 -14.98 9.36 -0.76
N ARG A 289 -14.14 10.38 -0.62
CA ARG A 289 -14.17 11.30 0.51
C ARG A 289 -15.51 12.03 0.61
N GLU A 290 -15.98 12.58 -0.48
CA GLU A 290 -17.26 13.30 -0.56
C GLU A 290 -18.45 12.38 -0.23
N ALA A 291 -18.45 11.16 -0.77
CA ALA A 291 -19.54 10.21 -0.56
C ALA A 291 -19.57 9.63 0.86
N THR A 292 -18.41 9.39 1.46
CA THR A 292 -18.32 8.62 2.72
C THR A 292 -17.88 9.44 3.93
N GLY A 293 -17.17 10.56 3.73
CA GLY A 293 -16.49 11.30 4.79
C GLY A 293 -15.31 10.57 5.42
N LEU A 294 -14.84 9.46 4.81
CA LEU A 294 -13.62 8.78 5.24
C LEU A 294 -12.38 9.60 4.87
N PRO A 295 -11.31 9.56 5.67
CA PRO A 295 -10.00 10.01 5.22
C PRO A 295 -9.57 9.27 3.96
N THR A 296 -9.06 10.02 2.97
CA THR A 296 -8.57 9.44 1.72
C THR A 296 -7.13 9.82 1.45
N ILE A 297 -6.42 8.91 0.79
CA ILE A 297 -5.05 9.12 0.30
C ILE A 297 -5.10 9.13 -1.22
N ALA A 298 -4.61 10.20 -1.84
CA ALA A 298 -4.49 10.31 -3.29
C ALA A 298 -3.11 9.84 -3.75
N VAL A 299 -3.08 9.07 -4.82
CA VAL A 299 -1.86 8.59 -5.47
C VAL A 299 -2.01 8.72 -7.00
N GLY A 300 -0.92 8.77 -7.73
CA GLY A 300 -0.95 8.70 -9.20
C GLY A 300 -0.30 9.91 -9.89
N LEU A 301 0.98 9.77 -10.24
CA LEU A 301 1.78 10.80 -10.90
C LEU A 301 1.73 12.15 -10.16
N ILE A 302 1.79 12.11 -8.85
CA ILE A 302 2.03 13.28 -8.00
C ILE A 302 3.54 13.37 -7.85
N THR A 303 4.14 14.45 -8.39
CA THR A 303 5.60 14.65 -8.42
C THR A 303 6.03 15.97 -7.82
N GLU A 304 5.21 17.02 -7.99
CA GLU A 304 5.55 18.38 -7.59
C GLU A 304 4.95 18.76 -6.22
N ALA A 305 5.70 19.52 -5.43
CA ALA A 305 5.27 19.98 -4.12
C ALA A 305 3.97 20.80 -4.17
N LYS A 306 3.85 21.70 -5.15
CA LYS A 306 2.64 22.52 -5.34
C LYS A 306 1.43 21.69 -5.76
N GLN A 307 1.61 20.64 -6.56
CA GLN A 307 0.54 19.70 -6.91
C GLN A 307 0.03 18.97 -5.65
N ALA A 308 0.94 18.45 -4.82
CA ALA A 308 0.59 17.78 -3.58
C ALA A 308 -0.13 18.73 -2.59
N GLU A 309 0.38 19.97 -2.46
CA GLU A 309 -0.25 21.02 -1.65
C GLU A 309 -1.68 21.31 -2.13
N GLU A 310 -1.89 21.52 -3.43
CA GLU A 310 -3.21 21.81 -3.99
C GLU A 310 -4.22 20.69 -3.70
N ILE A 311 -3.82 19.41 -3.85
CA ILE A 311 -4.69 18.27 -3.59
C ILE A 311 -5.21 18.31 -2.15
N VAL A 312 -4.33 18.56 -1.20
CA VAL A 312 -4.67 18.59 0.23
C VAL A 312 -5.44 19.87 0.57
N ALA A 313 -4.94 21.04 0.14
CA ALA A 313 -5.52 22.33 0.47
C ALA A 313 -6.93 22.53 -0.10
N SER A 314 -7.21 21.96 -1.29
CA SER A 314 -8.54 21.99 -1.91
C SER A 314 -9.50 20.92 -1.35
N GLY A 315 -9.03 20.04 -0.45
CA GLY A 315 -9.84 18.98 0.14
C GLY A 315 -10.16 17.82 -0.80
N LYS A 316 -9.43 17.68 -1.93
CA LYS A 316 -9.59 16.54 -2.85
C LYS A 316 -9.14 15.21 -2.23
N ALA A 317 -8.19 15.28 -1.29
CA ALA A 317 -7.80 14.17 -0.43
C ALA A 317 -7.26 14.69 0.89
N ASP A 318 -7.16 13.82 1.90
CA ASP A 318 -6.61 14.18 3.20
C ASP A 318 -5.09 14.01 3.27
N MET A 319 -4.55 13.12 2.45
CA MET A 319 -3.12 12.84 2.31
C MET A 319 -2.76 12.55 0.85
N VAL A 320 -1.48 12.59 0.55
CA VAL A 320 -0.90 12.14 -0.73
C VAL A 320 0.10 11.01 -0.51
N ALA A 321 0.08 10.02 -1.41
CA ALA A 321 1.06 8.94 -1.43
C ALA A 321 1.96 9.07 -2.66
N LEU A 322 3.27 9.04 -2.43
CA LEU A 322 4.29 9.21 -3.46
C LEU A 322 5.09 7.93 -3.62
N ALA A 323 5.19 7.42 -4.85
CA ALA A 323 5.97 6.23 -5.19
C ALA A 323 7.25 6.63 -5.96
N ARG A 324 7.16 6.69 -7.28
CA ARG A 324 8.32 6.96 -8.16
C ARG A 324 9.04 8.28 -7.84
N ALA A 325 8.31 9.31 -7.41
CA ALA A 325 8.92 10.56 -6.98
C ALA A 325 9.85 10.36 -5.78
N MET A 326 9.47 9.50 -4.81
CA MET A 326 10.31 9.16 -3.65
C MET A 326 11.48 8.23 -3.99
N LEU A 327 11.38 7.40 -5.05
CA LEU A 327 12.52 6.62 -5.54
C LEU A 327 13.55 7.51 -6.24
N TYR A 328 13.05 8.49 -7.01
CA TYR A 328 13.90 9.44 -7.74
C TYR A 328 14.55 10.46 -6.79
N ASP A 329 13.76 11.00 -5.85
CA ASP A 329 14.21 11.92 -4.80
C ASP A 329 13.85 11.40 -3.41
N PRO A 330 14.71 10.62 -2.76
CA PRO A 330 14.46 10.11 -1.40
C PRO A 330 14.36 11.20 -0.32
N ARG A 331 14.59 12.47 -0.66
CA ARG A 331 14.43 13.64 0.24
C ARG A 331 13.32 14.56 -0.24
N TRP A 332 12.43 14.08 -1.08
CA TRP A 332 11.33 14.85 -1.65
C TRP A 332 10.55 15.66 -0.58
N GLY A 333 10.26 15.04 0.58
CA GLY A 333 9.56 15.74 1.67
C GLY A 333 10.36 16.94 2.23
N TRP A 334 11.69 16.88 2.24
CA TRP A 334 12.53 18.02 2.64
C TRP A 334 12.50 19.14 1.63
N HIS A 335 12.58 18.81 0.34
CA HIS A 335 12.53 19.79 -0.75
C HIS A 335 11.14 20.44 -0.82
N ALA A 336 10.07 19.64 -0.68
CA ALA A 336 8.71 20.17 -0.62
C ALA A 336 8.49 21.09 0.59
N ALA A 337 9.02 20.74 1.78
CA ALA A 337 8.94 21.59 2.94
C ALA A 337 9.70 22.90 2.75
N ALA A 338 10.88 22.85 2.14
CA ALA A 338 11.65 24.06 1.82
C ALA A 338 10.90 24.96 0.84
N GLU A 339 10.26 24.41 -0.18
CA GLU A 339 9.49 25.17 -1.19
C GLU A 339 8.21 25.79 -0.61
N LEU A 340 7.50 25.04 0.24
CA LEU A 340 6.17 25.42 0.75
C LEU A 340 6.20 26.10 2.13
N GLY A 341 7.38 26.29 2.70
CA GLY A 341 7.54 26.86 4.05
C GLY A 341 7.06 25.93 5.16
N GLY A 342 7.20 24.62 4.97
CA GLY A 342 6.90 23.59 5.96
C GLY A 342 8.09 23.23 6.84
N GLU A 343 7.85 22.32 7.81
CA GLU A 343 8.86 21.76 8.71
C GLU A 343 8.83 20.22 8.60
N VAL A 344 10.01 19.59 8.63
CA VAL A 344 10.18 18.14 8.61
C VAL A 344 11.22 17.70 9.63
N SER A 345 11.15 16.43 10.02
CA SER A 345 12.18 15.85 10.90
C SER A 345 13.37 15.35 10.08
N ALA A 346 14.58 15.69 10.53
CA ALA A 346 15.83 15.10 10.06
C ALA A 346 16.67 14.59 11.23
N PRO A 347 17.46 13.51 11.07
CA PRO A 347 18.36 13.05 12.11
C PRO A 347 19.51 14.06 12.31
N PRO A 348 20.09 14.16 13.55
CA PRO A 348 21.14 15.14 13.84
C PRO A 348 22.34 15.12 12.89
N GLN A 349 22.66 13.96 12.33
CA GLN A 349 23.75 13.80 11.36
C GLN A 349 23.55 14.64 10.09
N TYR A 350 22.30 14.99 9.75
CA TYR A 350 21.95 15.76 8.57
C TYR A 350 21.59 17.23 8.86
N TRP A 351 21.55 17.68 10.12
CA TRP A 351 21.14 19.05 10.43
C TRP A 351 22.00 20.11 9.73
N ARG A 352 23.29 19.85 9.51
CA ARG A 352 24.19 20.77 8.80
C ARG A 352 23.87 20.90 7.29
N SER A 353 23.06 20.02 6.73
CA SER A 353 22.60 20.12 5.35
C SER A 353 21.43 21.08 5.18
N GLN A 354 20.90 21.64 6.26
CA GLN A 354 19.82 22.62 6.20
C GLN A 354 20.23 23.84 5.38
N PRO A 355 19.46 24.23 4.35
CA PRO A 355 19.76 25.41 3.54
C PRO A 355 19.79 26.66 4.42
N SER A 356 20.77 27.56 4.21
CA SER A 356 20.93 28.80 4.99
C SER A 356 19.71 29.73 4.92
N THR A 357 18.95 29.64 3.84
CA THR A 357 17.70 30.39 3.59
C THR A 357 16.46 29.76 4.28
N GLN A 358 16.57 28.53 4.82
CA GLN A 358 15.46 27.74 5.36
C GLN A 358 15.76 27.33 6.81
N LYS A 359 16.02 28.31 7.67
CA LYS A 359 16.52 28.09 9.05
C LYS A 359 15.60 27.26 9.97
N ALA A 360 14.34 27.10 9.62
CA ALA A 360 13.35 26.33 10.39
C ALA A 360 13.00 24.97 9.74
N LEU A 361 13.64 24.57 8.64
CA LEU A 361 13.28 23.38 7.88
C LEU A 361 13.28 22.10 8.73
N PHE A 362 14.28 21.93 9.60
CA PHE A 362 14.41 20.77 10.49
C PHE A 362 14.00 21.07 11.94
N GLY A 363 13.23 22.15 12.14
CA GLY A 363 12.84 22.61 13.46
C GLY A 363 14.00 23.23 14.25
N ALA A 364 13.90 23.18 15.57
CA ALA A 364 14.95 23.70 16.45
C ALA A 364 16.18 22.79 16.42
N THR A 365 17.22 23.21 15.67
CA THR A 365 18.52 22.54 15.61
C THR A 365 19.55 23.34 16.40
N THR A 366 20.36 22.65 17.23
CA THR A 366 21.40 23.29 18.05
C THR A 366 22.78 22.73 17.65
N PHE A 367 23.69 23.61 17.32
CA PHE A 367 25.08 23.23 17.04
C PHE A 367 26.01 23.80 18.11
N GLY A 368 26.80 22.93 18.74
CA GLY A 368 27.91 23.35 19.56
C GLY A 368 29.05 23.89 18.66
N THR A 369 29.68 24.96 19.09
CA THR A 369 30.97 25.44 18.54
C THR A 369 32.10 24.71 19.24
N ARG A 370 32.98 24.05 18.51
CA ARG A 370 34.28 23.58 19.00
C ARG A 370 35.35 24.57 18.61
#